data_224d41aba65a242e467cec91b54f1030
#
_entry.id   224d41aba65a242e467cec91b54f1030
#
_cell.length_a   1.000
_cell.length_b   1.000
_cell.length_c   1.000
_cell.angle_alpha   90.00
_cell.angle_beta   90.00
_cell.angle_gamma   90.00
#
_symmetry.space_group_name_H-M   'P 1'
#
loop_
_entity.id
_entity.type
_entity.pdbx_description
1 polymer ?
#
loop_
_entity_poly.entity_id
_entity_poly.type
_entity_poly.pdbx_seq_one_letter_code
_entity_poly.pdbx_strand_id
1 'polypeptide(L)'
;SLPVDRALPFFLPLDGPRPPFTDAIAMEAGWVWKIPVEGRYGCGYVYDSDFIGDDDARAEVRRMFGAEVDMPRVLSFRAGYHEKIWVKNCFGVGLATGFLEPLEATSIWASLLSLIELFQVHLAQEDDRAHDAMNDFHRRLHERIVDFLYLHYMGGRSDTEFWRTLRERTKAPEMSAEILDGGLRWPFEEDPRNAGHPSPFPAVSWLW
;
A
#
# COMPACT_ATOMS: atom_id res chain seq x y z
N SER A 1 -10.35 -1.09 7.74
CA SER A 1 -10.12 -1.30 6.29
C SER A 1 -9.47 -0.05 5.71
N LEU A 2 -8.62 -0.20 4.72
CA LEU A 2 -8.09 0.90 3.93
C LEU A 2 -9.21 1.60 3.17
N PRO A 3 -9.06 2.92 2.87
CA PRO A 3 -10.18 3.74 2.43
C PRO A 3 -10.57 3.56 0.96
N VAL A 4 -9.66 3.08 0.11
CA VAL A 4 -9.87 3.04 -1.34
C VAL A 4 -10.31 1.66 -1.84
N ASP A 5 -11.15 1.61 -2.87
CA ASP A 5 -11.73 0.37 -3.41
C ASP A 5 -11.81 0.33 -4.94
N ARG A 6 -11.40 1.41 -5.62
CA ARG A 6 -11.41 1.54 -7.07
C ARG A 6 -10.07 2.00 -7.60
N ALA A 7 -9.77 1.66 -8.84
CA ALA A 7 -8.64 2.21 -9.57
C ALA A 7 -8.98 2.43 -11.05
N LEU A 8 -8.52 3.56 -11.58
CA LEU A 8 -8.54 3.94 -12.99
C LEU A 8 -7.10 3.94 -13.52
N PRO A 9 -6.62 2.85 -14.14
CA PRO A 9 -5.30 2.85 -14.78
C PRO A 9 -5.32 3.61 -16.10
N PHE A 10 -4.23 4.36 -16.37
CA PHE A 10 -4.02 5.11 -17.59
C PHE A 10 -2.53 5.31 -17.89
N PHE A 11 -2.24 5.88 -19.04
CA PHE A 11 -0.89 6.21 -19.47
C PHE A 11 -0.79 7.69 -19.84
N LEU A 12 0.39 8.27 -19.58
CA LEU A 12 0.73 9.60 -20.07
C LEU A 12 2.00 9.53 -20.91
N PRO A 13 2.16 10.41 -21.91
CA PRO A 13 3.41 10.49 -22.65
C PRO A 13 4.56 10.92 -21.73
N LEU A 14 5.74 10.40 -21.98
CA LEU A 14 6.97 10.82 -21.35
C LEU A 14 7.88 11.44 -22.40
N ASP A 15 7.93 12.76 -22.44
CA ASP A 15 8.81 13.51 -23.31
C ASP A 15 10.11 13.87 -22.56
N GLY A 16 11.25 13.44 -23.10
CA GLY A 16 12.56 13.71 -22.51
C GLY A 16 13.09 12.58 -21.60
N PRO A 17 14.12 12.88 -20.78
CA PRO A 17 14.76 11.88 -19.93
C PRO A 17 13.82 11.40 -18.83
N ARG A 18 13.87 10.10 -18.53
CA ARG A 18 13.09 9.47 -17.48
C ARG A 18 13.49 9.99 -16.10
N PRO A 19 12.54 10.56 -15.30
CA PRO A 19 12.82 10.95 -13.93
C PRO A 19 13.19 9.73 -13.06
N PRO A 20 14.07 9.89 -12.06
CA PRO A 20 14.46 8.81 -11.17
C PRO A 20 13.51 8.58 -9.98
N PHE A 21 12.30 9.13 -10.03
CA PHE A 21 11.33 9.07 -8.93
C PHE A 21 9.92 8.79 -9.44
N THR A 22 9.07 8.34 -8.54
CA THR A 22 7.63 8.14 -8.72
C THR A 22 6.89 9.27 -8.03
N ASP A 23 5.84 9.81 -8.67
CA ASP A 23 4.95 10.77 -8.03
C ASP A 23 3.75 10.05 -7.39
N ALA A 24 3.38 10.46 -6.18
CA ALA A 24 2.10 10.19 -5.56
C ALA A 24 1.34 11.51 -5.41
N ILE A 25 0.22 11.65 -6.09
CA ILE A 25 -0.50 12.92 -6.22
C ILE A 25 -1.86 12.78 -5.55
N ALA A 26 -2.09 13.54 -4.48
CA ALA A 26 -3.38 13.53 -3.77
C ALA A 26 -4.49 14.17 -4.63
N MET A 27 -5.60 13.45 -4.79
CA MET A 27 -6.78 13.80 -5.56
C MET A 27 -7.97 14.11 -4.64
N GLU A 28 -9.15 14.34 -5.19
CA GLU A 28 -10.34 14.67 -4.41
C GLU A 28 -10.75 13.57 -3.43
N ALA A 29 -10.78 12.32 -3.89
CA ALA A 29 -11.21 11.17 -3.10
C ALA A 29 -10.20 10.00 -3.12
N GLY A 30 -8.91 10.31 -3.19
CA GLY A 30 -7.85 9.31 -3.26
C GLY A 30 -6.54 9.90 -3.76
N TRP A 31 -5.78 9.13 -4.54
CA TRP A 31 -4.46 9.56 -5.02
C TRP A 31 -4.09 8.90 -6.34
N VAL A 32 -3.22 9.56 -7.13
CA VAL A 32 -2.69 9.05 -8.39
C VAL A 32 -1.24 8.62 -8.19
N TRP A 33 -0.92 7.37 -8.59
CA TRP A 33 0.47 7.02 -8.85
C TRP A 33 0.86 7.44 -10.27
N LYS A 34 2.10 7.93 -10.44
CA LYS A 34 2.67 8.27 -11.73
C LYS A 34 4.11 7.79 -11.78
N ILE A 35 4.31 6.67 -12.45
CA ILE A 35 5.57 5.92 -12.48
C ILE A 35 6.22 6.07 -13.85
N PRO A 36 7.44 6.64 -13.94
CA PRO A 36 8.15 6.74 -15.19
C PRO A 36 8.68 5.36 -15.64
N VAL A 37 8.17 4.88 -16.74
CA VAL A 37 8.64 3.66 -17.41
C VAL A 37 9.24 4.03 -18.78
N GLU A 38 9.73 3.05 -19.53
CA GLU A 38 10.28 3.33 -20.85
C GLU A 38 9.21 3.90 -21.80
N GLY A 39 9.47 5.12 -22.30
CA GLY A 39 8.63 5.79 -23.30
C GLY A 39 7.30 6.37 -22.78
N ARG A 40 6.94 6.20 -21.51
CA ARG A 40 5.68 6.70 -20.97
C ARG A 40 5.67 6.75 -19.45
N TYR A 41 4.63 7.35 -18.89
CA TYR A 41 4.26 7.13 -17.48
C TYR A 41 3.16 6.06 -17.41
N GLY A 42 3.35 5.09 -16.52
CA GLY A 42 2.27 4.23 -16.02
C GLY A 42 1.59 4.93 -14.85
N CYS A 43 0.31 5.21 -15.00
CA CYS A 43 -0.47 5.97 -14.03
C CYS A 43 -1.73 5.21 -13.60
N GLY A 44 -2.27 5.62 -12.46
CA GLY A 44 -3.62 5.24 -12.09
C GLY A 44 -4.12 6.03 -10.90
N TYR A 45 -5.40 6.33 -10.93
CA TYR A 45 -6.12 6.98 -9.85
C TYR A 45 -6.78 5.92 -8.97
N VAL A 46 -6.34 5.82 -7.70
CA VAL A 46 -6.97 5.00 -6.67
C VAL A 46 -7.91 5.89 -5.87
N TYR A 47 -9.17 5.50 -5.70
CA TYR A 47 -10.17 6.32 -5.05
C TYR A 47 -11.18 5.49 -4.27
N ASP A 48 -11.91 6.18 -3.40
CA ASP A 48 -13.00 5.63 -2.60
C ASP A 48 -14.33 5.92 -3.31
N SER A 49 -15.04 4.87 -3.70
CA SER A 49 -16.31 4.98 -4.43
C SER A 49 -17.47 5.54 -3.60
N ASP A 50 -17.33 5.63 -2.28
CA ASP A 50 -18.30 6.30 -1.42
C ASP A 50 -18.22 7.83 -1.52
N PHE A 51 -17.10 8.39 -2.00
CA PHE A 51 -16.87 9.84 -2.11
C PHE A 51 -16.89 10.38 -3.53
N ILE A 52 -16.57 9.56 -4.53
CA ILE A 52 -16.55 9.99 -5.94
C ILE A 52 -17.02 8.86 -6.86
N GLY A 53 -17.90 9.19 -7.80
CA GLY A 53 -18.34 8.26 -8.83
C GLY A 53 -17.28 8.04 -9.91
N ASP A 54 -17.35 6.90 -10.63
CA ASP A 54 -16.38 6.53 -11.67
C ASP A 54 -16.25 7.59 -12.77
N ASP A 55 -17.35 8.23 -13.16
CA ASP A 55 -17.35 9.24 -14.23
C ASP A 55 -16.76 10.57 -13.75
N ASP A 56 -17.01 10.95 -12.52
CA ASP A 56 -16.42 12.14 -11.90
C ASP A 56 -14.92 11.94 -11.66
N ALA A 57 -14.51 10.75 -11.26
CA ALA A 57 -13.11 10.37 -11.14
C ALA A 57 -12.38 10.47 -12.49
N ARG A 58 -13.02 10.00 -13.59
CA ARG A 58 -12.48 10.21 -14.95
C ARG A 58 -12.40 11.68 -15.33
N ALA A 59 -13.43 12.45 -14.98
CA ALA A 59 -13.45 13.89 -15.27
C ALA A 59 -12.33 14.62 -14.50
N GLU A 60 -12.08 14.24 -13.26
CA GLU A 60 -10.97 14.78 -12.47
C GLU A 60 -9.61 14.47 -13.08
N VAL A 61 -9.36 13.22 -13.49
CA VAL A 61 -8.12 12.83 -14.18
C VAL A 61 -7.93 13.63 -15.48
N ARG A 62 -8.97 13.77 -16.31
CA ARG A 62 -8.89 14.56 -17.53
C ARG A 62 -8.63 16.04 -17.29
N ARG A 63 -9.21 16.59 -16.24
CA ARG A 63 -9.00 17.98 -15.84
C ARG A 63 -7.55 18.24 -15.41
N MET A 64 -6.92 17.26 -14.74
CA MET A 64 -5.55 17.39 -14.25
C MET A 64 -4.49 17.06 -15.29
N PHE A 65 -4.70 16.02 -16.09
CA PHE A 65 -3.67 15.46 -16.97
C PHE A 65 -3.94 15.65 -18.47
N GLY A 66 -5.11 16.16 -18.84
CA GLY A 66 -5.51 16.42 -20.22
C GLY A 66 -6.72 15.62 -20.68
N ALA A 67 -7.52 16.22 -21.57
CA ALA A 67 -8.78 15.67 -22.06
C ALA A 67 -8.61 14.33 -22.82
N GLU A 68 -7.43 14.13 -23.43
CA GLU A 68 -7.11 12.96 -24.26
C GLU A 68 -6.73 11.71 -23.48
N VAL A 69 -6.72 11.78 -22.13
CA VAL A 69 -6.36 10.62 -21.30
C VAL A 69 -7.43 9.54 -21.42
N ASP A 70 -7.01 8.38 -21.90
CA ASP A 70 -7.86 7.20 -22.04
C ASP A 70 -7.81 6.33 -20.77
N MET A 71 -8.98 6.00 -20.27
CA MET A 71 -9.18 5.17 -19.07
C MET A 71 -10.20 4.08 -19.39
N PRO A 72 -9.79 3.02 -20.08
CA PRO A 72 -10.72 2.06 -20.68
C PRO A 72 -11.51 1.23 -19.66
N ARG A 73 -11.01 1.15 -18.44
CA ARG A 73 -11.63 0.30 -17.40
C ARG A 73 -11.50 0.89 -16.01
N VAL A 74 -12.44 0.53 -15.15
CA VAL A 74 -12.36 0.66 -13.70
C VAL A 74 -11.98 -0.71 -13.13
N LEU A 75 -11.03 -0.74 -12.23
CA LEU A 75 -10.72 -1.91 -11.43
C LEU A 75 -11.36 -1.75 -10.06
N SER A 76 -12.20 -2.72 -9.68
CA SER A 76 -12.75 -2.78 -8.33
C SER A 76 -11.96 -3.78 -7.51
N PHE A 77 -11.65 -3.44 -6.28
CA PHE A 77 -10.95 -4.35 -5.38
C PHE A 77 -11.45 -4.17 -3.94
N ARG A 78 -11.18 -5.13 -3.12
CA ARG A 78 -11.40 -5.07 -1.69
C ARG A 78 -10.07 -5.24 -0.98
N ALA A 79 -9.62 -4.20 -0.29
CA ALA A 79 -8.41 -4.26 0.51
C ALA A 79 -8.56 -5.30 1.62
N GLY A 80 -7.57 -6.17 1.75
CA GLY A 80 -7.54 -7.19 2.78
C GLY A 80 -6.49 -8.26 2.53
N TYR A 81 -6.31 -9.13 3.51
CA TYR A 81 -5.43 -10.27 3.42
C TYR A 81 -6.01 -11.47 4.18
N HIS A 82 -5.58 -12.66 3.82
CA HIS A 82 -5.97 -13.89 4.51
C HIS A 82 -5.12 -14.07 5.77
N GLU A 83 -5.75 -14.43 6.88
CA GLU A 83 -5.03 -14.71 8.15
C GLU A 83 -4.11 -15.92 8.04
N LYS A 84 -4.46 -16.88 7.18
CA LYS A 84 -3.69 -18.10 6.97
C LYS A 84 -3.36 -18.26 5.49
N ILE A 85 -2.07 -18.32 5.18
CA ILE A 85 -1.54 -18.53 3.83
C ILE A 85 -0.95 -19.91 3.65
N TRP A 86 -0.64 -20.61 4.75
CA TRP A 86 -0.20 -21.99 4.72
C TRP A 86 -1.20 -22.89 5.46
N VAL A 87 -1.92 -23.69 4.70
CA VAL A 87 -2.93 -24.61 5.20
C VAL A 87 -2.70 -25.98 4.62
N LYS A 88 -2.41 -26.98 5.47
CA LYS A 88 -2.05 -28.34 5.05
C LYS A 88 -0.83 -28.28 4.09
N ASN A 89 -0.96 -28.89 2.91
CA ASN A 89 0.08 -28.91 1.88
C ASN A 89 -0.03 -27.75 0.86
N CYS A 90 -0.85 -26.74 1.12
CA CYS A 90 -1.04 -25.60 0.25
C CYS A 90 -0.44 -24.33 0.88
N PHE A 91 0.41 -23.65 0.11
CA PHE A 91 0.96 -22.33 0.46
C PHE A 91 0.55 -21.30 -0.57
N GLY A 92 -0.13 -20.24 -0.14
CA GLY A 92 -0.55 -19.13 -0.98
C GLY A 92 0.57 -18.11 -1.21
N VAL A 93 0.63 -17.52 -2.40
CA VAL A 93 1.61 -16.50 -2.77
C VAL A 93 0.95 -15.38 -3.56
N GLY A 94 1.44 -14.16 -3.42
CA GLY A 94 1.00 -13.01 -4.20
C GLY A 94 -0.45 -12.62 -3.88
N LEU A 95 -1.21 -12.24 -4.90
CA LEU A 95 -2.60 -11.79 -4.74
C LEU A 95 -3.53 -12.85 -4.13
N ALA A 96 -3.15 -14.13 -4.14
CA ALA A 96 -3.90 -15.18 -3.45
C ALA A 96 -3.81 -15.07 -1.92
N THR A 97 -2.88 -14.29 -1.39
CA THR A 97 -2.73 -14.08 0.07
C THR A 97 -3.36 -12.78 0.55
N GLY A 98 -3.52 -11.82 -0.34
CA GLY A 98 -4.12 -10.53 -0.05
C GLY A 98 -3.70 -9.44 -1.04
N PHE A 99 -4.44 -8.35 -1.00
CA PHE A 99 -4.12 -7.11 -1.69
C PHE A 99 -4.61 -5.95 -0.83
N LEU A 100 -3.75 -5.01 -0.56
CA LEU A 100 -4.11 -3.83 0.23
C LEU A 100 -4.39 -2.65 -0.69
N GLU A 101 -3.34 -2.12 -1.32
CA GLU A 101 -3.45 -1.07 -2.35
C GLU A 101 -2.14 -0.97 -3.16
N PRO A 102 -2.09 -0.19 -4.26
CA PRO A 102 -0.91 -0.12 -5.14
C PRO A 102 0.29 0.65 -4.57
N LEU A 103 0.16 1.33 -3.42
CA LEU A 103 1.22 2.17 -2.87
C LEU A 103 2.49 1.37 -2.59
N GLU A 104 3.66 1.91 -2.99
CA GLU A 104 5.00 1.38 -2.69
C GLU A 104 5.27 -0.07 -3.12
N ALA A 105 4.46 -0.64 -4.04
CA ALA A 105 4.58 -2.03 -4.48
C ALA A 105 4.60 -3.05 -3.33
N THR A 106 3.95 -2.74 -2.22
CA THR A 106 3.95 -3.53 -0.97
C THR A 106 3.54 -4.98 -1.18
N SER A 107 2.63 -5.26 -2.12
CA SER A 107 2.20 -6.63 -2.44
C SER A 107 3.32 -7.50 -3.01
N ILE A 108 4.19 -6.93 -3.87
CA ILE A 108 5.35 -7.63 -4.43
C ILE A 108 6.36 -7.91 -3.33
N TRP A 109 6.63 -6.90 -2.50
CA TRP A 109 7.56 -7.01 -1.38
C TRP A 109 7.09 -8.05 -0.35
N ALA A 110 5.82 -8.02 0.05
CA ALA A 110 5.24 -8.99 0.97
C ALA A 110 5.34 -10.42 0.44
N SER A 111 5.09 -10.62 -0.87
CA SER A 111 5.22 -11.93 -1.51
C SER A 111 6.66 -12.43 -1.47
N LEU A 112 7.62 -11.57 -1.78
CA LEU A 112 9.05 -11.92 -1.74
C LEU A 112 9.50 -12.26 -0.33
N LEU A 113 9.16 -11.45 0.67
CA LEU A 113 9.49 -11.74 2.07
C LEU A 113 8.86 -13.03 2.55
N SER A 114 7.60 -13.31 2.20
CA SER A 114 6.93 -14.56 2.57
C SER A 114 7.62 -15.78 1.97
N LEU A 115 8.12 -15.69 0.73
CA LEU A 115 8.90 -16.76 0.12
C LEU A 115 10.27 -16.94 0.79
N ILE A 116 10.97 -15.85 1.07
CA ILE A 116 12.27 -15.91 1.77
C ILE A 116 12.09 -16.56 3.14
N GLU A 117 11.10 -16.14 3.91
CA GLU A 117 10.80 -16.69 5.24
C GLU A 117 10.46 -18.20 5.15
N LEU A 118 9.59 -18.57 4.21
CA LEU A 118 9.25 -19.97 3.98
C LEU A 118 10.50 -20.82 3.73
N PHE A 119 11.34 -20.43 2.76
CA PHE A 119 12.49 -21.24 2.34
C PHE A 119 13.64 -21.24 3.34
N GLN A 120 13.88 -20.13 4.03
CA GLN A 120 14.99 -20.02 4.97
C GLN A 120 14.69 -20.58 6.35
N VAL A 121 13.44 -20.47 6.80
CA VAL A 121 13.09 -20.74 8.20
C VAL A 121 12.18 -21.95 8.33
N HIS A 122 11.15 -22.09 7.52
CA HIS A 122 10.06 -23.00 7.80
C HIS A 122 10.00 -24.26 6.94
N LEU A 123 10.50 -24.22 5.71
CA LEU A 123 10.36 -25.36 4.78
C LEU A 123 11.04 -26.65 5.27
N ALA A 124 12.09 -26.53 6.08
CA ALA A 124 12.79 -27.68 6.65
C ALA A 124 12.16 -28.24 7.94
N GLN A 125 11.13 -27.58 8.46
CA GLN A 125 10.48 -27.89 9.73
C GLN A 125 9.09 -28.48 9.52
N GLU A 126 8.91 -29.54 8.82
CA GLU A 126 7.62 -30.12 8.37
C GLU A 126 6.64 -30.46 9.51
N ASP A 127 6.34 -29.49 10.38
CA ASP A 127 5.40 -29.62 11.49
C ASP A 127 4.35 -28.49 11.53
N ASP A 128 3.28 -28.70 12.31
CA ASP A 128 2.21 -27.72 12.47
C ASP A 128 2.69 -26.38 13.07
N ARG A 129 3.81 -26.38 13.79
CA ARG A 129 4.39 -25.16 14.36
C ARG A 129 4.99 -24.25 13.28
N ALA A 130 5.58 -24.86 12.23
CA ALA A 130 6.06 -24.11 11.09
C ALA A 130 4.91 -23.41 10.35
N HIS A 131 3.77 -24.07 10.20
CA HIS A 131 2.58 -23.48 9.60
C HIS A 131 2.06 -22.29 10.42
N ASP A 132 1.92 -22.45 11.72
CA ASP A 132 1.44 -21.40 12.60
C ASP A 132 2.40 -20.19 12.64
N ALA A 133 3.72 -20.45 12.73
CA ALA A 133 4.74 -19.42 12.72
C ALA A 133 4.75 -18.63 11.40
N MET A 134 4.62 -19.31 10.26
CA MET A 134 4.55 -18.66 8.95
C MET A 134 3.27 -17.84 8.78
N ASN A 135 2.13 -18.36 9.23
CA ASN A 135 0.87 -17.64 9.19
C ASN A 135 0.92 -16.39 10.10
N ASP A 136 1.55 -16.50 11.25
CA ASP A 136 1.74 -15.38 12.17
C ASP A 136 2.73 -14.33 11.61
N PHE A 137 3.80 -14.75 10.95
CA PHE A 137 4.69 -13.86 10.21
C PHE A 137 3.93 -13.06 9.15
N HIS A 138 3.15 -13.75 8.31
CA HIS A 138 2.33 -13.13 7.26
C HIS A 138 1.36 -12.08 7.82
N ARG A 139 0.64 -12.42 8.89
CA ARG A 139 -0.30 -11.52 9.56
C ARG A 139 0.40 -10.26 10.05
N ARG A 140 1.50 -10.40 10.80
CA ARG A 140 2.29 -9.27 11.31
C ARG A 140 2.86 -8.40 10.20
N LEU A 141 3.34 -9.02 9.11
CA LEU A 141 3.83 -8.30 7.95
C LEU A 141 2.74 -7.40 7.36
N HIS A 142 1.53 -7.92 7.17
CA HIS A 142 0.43 -7.16 6.60
C HIS A 142 -0.11 -6.09 7.55
N GLU A 143 -0.16 -6.35 8.86
CA GLU A 143 -0.49 -5.34 9.86
C GLU A 143 0.45 -4.13 9.77
N ARG A 144 1.76 -4.37 9.65
CA ARG A 144 2.76 -3.29 9.48
C ARG A 144 2.61 -2.55 8.16
N ILE A 145 2.28 -3.25 7.08
CA ILE A 145 2.00 -2.59 5.79
C ILE A 145 0.76 -1.70 5.93
N VAL A 146 -0.29 -2.18 6.59
CA VAL A 146 -1.49 -1.36 6.85
C VAL A 146 -1.13 -0.11 7.64
N ASP A 147 -0.33 -0.23 8.70
CA ASP A 147 0.12 0.91 9.50
C ASP A 147 0.89 1.93 8.65
N PHE A 148 1.80 1.45 7.81
CA PHE A 148 2.58 2.28 6.90
C PHE A 148 1.67 3.01 5.90
N LEU A 149 0.70 2.32 5.30
CA LEU A 149 -0.26 2.91 4.38
C LEU A 149 -1.11 4.00 5.06
N TYR A 150 -1.54 3.75 6.30
CA TYR A 150 -2.29 4.74 7.07
C TYR A 150 -1.54 6.05 7.27
N LEU A 151 -0.23 6.00 7.51
CA LEU A 151 0.58 7.22 7.66
C LEU A 151 0.50 8.12 6.43
N HIS A 152 0.48 7.55 5.24
CA HIS A 152 0.34 8.32 4.00
C HIS A 152 -1.02 9.04 3.90
N TYR A 153 -2.08 8.42 4.42
CA TYR A 153 -3.41 9.05 4.46
C TYR A 153 -3.57 10.09 5.58
N MET A 154 -2.73 10.06 6.59
CA MET A 154 -2.73 11.04 7.69
C MET A 154 -2.08 12.37 7.31
N GLY A 155 -1.53 12.48 6.11
CA GLY A 155 -0.89 13.71 5.58
C GLY A 155 -1.75 14.96 5.68
N GLY A 156 -1.12 16.12 5.44
CA GLY A 156 -1.67 17.45 5.77
C GLY A 156 -2.95 17.89 5.07
N ARG A 157 -3.47 17.16 4.06
CA ARG A 157 -4.63 17.57 3.26
C ARG A 157 -5.95 17.45 4.04
N SER A 158 -6.80 18.48 3.95
CA SER A 158 -8.11 18.53 4.63
C SER A 158 -9.15 19.33 3.85
N ASP A 159 -8.88 19.61 2.58
CA ASP A 159 -9.70 20.47 1.73
C ASP A 159 -10.91 19.75 1.12
N THR A 160 -10.89 18.39 1.06
CA THR A 160 -12.04 17.61 0.56
C THR A 160 -12.71 16.81 1.68
N GLU A 161 -13.93 16.33 1.42
CA GLU A 161 -14.69 15.52 2.37
C GLU A 161 -13.99 14.19 2.66
N PHE A 162 -13.44 13.53 1.64
CA PHE A 162 -12.67 12.31 1.79
C PHE A 162 -11.52 12.47 2.80
N TRP A 163 -10.64 13.45 2.61
CA TRP A 163 -9.49 13.66 3.48
C TRP A 163 -9.86 14.08 4.90
N ARG A 164 -10.95 14.87 5.07
CA ARG A 164 -11.48 15.21 6.41
C ARG A 164 -12.04 13.98 7.12
N THR A 165 -12.86 13.21 6.41
CA THR A 165 -13.49 12.01 6.98
C THR A 165 -12.47 10.96 7.39
N LEU A 166 -11.40 10.79 6.61
CA LEU A 166 -10.31 9.89 6.98
C LEU A 166 -9.67 10.28 8.31
N ARG A 167 -9.38 11.55 8.50
CA ARG A 167 -8.82 12.05 9.77
C ARG A 167 -9.72 11.82 10.97
N GLU A 168 -11.02 11.99 10.79
CA GLU A 168 -12.01 11.87 11.87
C GLU A 168 -12.30 10.42 12.22
N ARG A 169 -12.38 9.54 11.22
CA ARG A 169 -12.77 8.12 11.38
C ARG A 169 -11.60 7.21 11.68
N THR A 170 -10.41 7.59 11.33
CA THR A 170 -9.24 6.74 11.45
C THR A 170 -8.60 6.95 12.82
N LYS A 171 -8.76 5.98 13.71
CA LYS A 171 -7.80 5.84 14.81
C LYS A 171 -6.47 5.46 14.17
N ALA A 172 -5.46 6.30 14.35
CA ALA A 172 -4.11 5.92 13.95
C ALA A 172 -3.79 4.54 14.54
N PRO A 173 -3.29 3.61 13.75
CA PRO A 173 -2.76 2.36 14.29
C PRO A 173 -1.78 2.65 15.42
N GLU A 174 -1.66 1.75 16.38
CA GLU A 174 -0.86 1.98 17.58
C GLU A 174 0.57 2.44 17.26
N MET A 175 1.22 1.80 16.28
CA MET A 175 2.54 2.17 15.81
C MET A 175 2.57 3.56 15.14
N SER A 176 1.58 3.89 14.32
CA SER A 176 1.48 5.21 13.68
C SER A 176 1.22 6.30 14.72
N ALA A 177 0.41 6.03 15.74
CA ALA A 177 0.18 6.95 16.85
C ALA A 177 1.47 7.22 17.63
N GLU A 178 2.24 6.19 17.95
CA GLU A 178 3.54 6.31 18.62
C GLU A 178 4.57 7.10 17.81
N ILE A 179 4.61 6.89 16.48
CA ILE A 179 5.51 7.65 15.58
C ILE A 179 5.11 9.13 15.56
N LEU A 180 3.82 9.43 15.45
CA LEU A 180 3.30 10.79 15.42
C LEU A 180 3.51 11.52 16.76
N ASP A 181 3.38 10.81 17.88
CA ASP A 181 3.53 11.36 19.25
C ASP A 181 5.03 11.49 19.63
N GLY A 182 5.86 10.52 19.24
CA GLY A 182 7.29 10.48 19.52
C GLY A 182 8.16 11.39 18.67
N GLY A 183 7.62 11.96 17.59
CA GLY A 183 8.35 12.81 16.63
C GLY A 183 9.48 12.06 15.91
N LEU A 184 10.44 12.85 15.39
CA LEU A 184 11.55 12.35 14.55
C LEU A 184 12.60 11.47 15.27
N ARG A 185 12.40 11.13 16.53
CA ARG A 185 13.38 10.30 17.27
C ARG A 185 13.34 8.85 16.86
N TRP A 186 12.15 8.36 16.58
CA TRP A 186 11.91 6.94 16.37
C TRP A 186 12.58 6.32 15.13
N PRO A 187 12.67 6.97 13.96
CA PRO A 187 13.26 6.34 12.77
C PRO A 187 14.76 6.04 12.87
N PHE A 188 15.45 6.60 13.85
CA PHE A 188 16.91 6.48 14.02
C PHE A 188 17.31 5.50 15.13
N GLU A 189 16.35 4.97 15.88
CA GLU A 189 16.58 3.96 16.91
C GLU A 189 16.06 2.60 16.43
N GLU A 190 16.80 1.53 16.69
CA GLU A 190 16.30 0.17 16.47
C GLU A 190 15.08 -0.04 17.37
N ASP A 191 13.91 -0.27 16.79
CA ASP A 191 12.71 -0.59 17.56
C ASP A 191 12.91 -1.95 18.25
N PRO A 192 12.94 -1.99 19.59
CA PRO A 192 13.11 -3.24 20.34
C PRO A 192 12.03 -4.30 20.02
N ARG A 193 10.84 -3.84 19.54
CA ARG A 193 9.74 -4.71 19.11
C ARG A 193 10.04 -5.42 17.79
N ASN A 194 11.02 -4.93 17.04
CA ASN A 194 11.53 -5.54 15.81
C ASN A 194 12.68 -6.53 16.05
N ALA A 195 13.08 -6.73 17.31
CA ALA A 195 14.13 -7.69 17.64
C ALA A 195 13.76 -9.08 17.10
N GLY A 196 14.48 -9.52 16.07
CA GLY A 196 14.24 -10.80 15.39
C GLY A 196 13.29 -10.77 14.18
N HIS A 197 12.69 -9.61 13.85
CA HIS A 197 11.87 -9.46 12.65
C HIS A 197 12.20 -8.14 11.94
N PRO A 198 12.84 -8.19 10.76
CA PRO A 198 13.15 -6.97 10.03
C PRO A 198 11.84 -6.23 9.68
N SER A 199 11.82 -4.92 9.93
CA SER A 199 10.75 -4.09 9.42
C SER A 199 10.72 -4.20 7.88
N PRO A 200 9.55 -4.37 7.24
CA PRO A 200 9.47 -4.36 5.79
C PRO A 200 9.89 -3.01 5.20
N PHE A 201 9.88 -1.96 6.01
CA PHE A 201 10.28 -0.62 5.61
C PHE A 201 11.50 -0.17 6.42
N PRO A 202 12.56 0.33 5.76
CA PRO A 202 13.67 0.95 6.46
C PRO A 202 13.17 2.18 7.23
N ALA A 203 13.85 2.53 8.32
CA ALA A 203 13.49 3.66 9.17
C ALA A 203 13.23 4.96 8.37
N VAL A 204 13.99 5.20 7.30
CA VAL A 204 13.82 6.36 6.41
C VAL A 204 12.45 6.40 5.71
N SER A 205 11.81 5.27 5.47
CA SER A 205 10.49 5.21 4.83
C SER A 205 9.35 5.73 5.72
N TRP A 206 9.60 5.94 7.01
CA TRP A 206 8.64 6.46 7.98
C TRP A 206 8.74 7.98 8.20
N LEU A 207 9.61 8.66 7.44
CA LEU A 207 9.90 10.10 7.59
C LEU A 207 9.05 11.03 6.70
N TRP A 208 7.95 10.57 6.15
CA TRP A 208 7.07 11.37 5.25
C TRP A 208 6.05 12.22 5.98
#